data_4ad2239c3073d9675744cc615bd068c8
#
_entry.id   4ad2239c3073d9675744cc615bd068c8
#
_cell.length_a   1.000
_cell.length_b   1.000
_cell.length_c   1.000
_cell.angle_alpha   90.00
_cell.angle_beta   90.00
_cell.angle_gamma   90.00
#
_symmetry.space_group_name_H-M   'P 1'
#
loop_
_entity.id
_entity.type
_entity.pdbx_description
1 polymer ?
#
loop_
_entity_poly.entity_id
_entity_poly.type
_entity_poly.pdbx_seq_one_letter_code
_entity_poly.pdbx_strand_id
1 'polypeptide(L)'
;MLPQLKKLLEMIRCSHTIFALPFALLAAVMAWSVPDPEGLVSFRWLHFVGILICMVGARSAAMAFNRLVDREIDGENPRTAGRHLPAGDLSVASVVSFTVLSTLLFVIGTCFFLPNFLPLLVSIPVMGILFGYSYTKRFTSLAHFWLGLALMLSPVCVWLAIRGLVVLCYELITRY
;
A
#
# COMPACT_ATOMS: atom_id res chain seq x y z
N MET A 1 25.77 -7.32 0.06
CA MET A 1 24.38 -7.04 -0.39
C MET A 1 23.32 -7.80 0.41
N LEU A 2 23.41 -9.11 0.60
CA LEU A 2 22.46 -9.91 1.38
C LEU A 2 22.17 -9.41 2.82
N PRO A 3 23.19 -9.01 3.64
CA PRO A 3 22.92 -8.55 5.00
C PRO A 3 22.18 -7.23 5.07
N GLN A 4 22.41 -6.31 4.14
CA GLN A 4 21.67 -5.03 4.10
C GLN A 4 20.19 -5.23 3.70
N LEU A 5 19.93 -6.09 2.70
CA LEU A 5 18.57 -6.42 2.31
C LEU A 5 17.79 -7.07 3.46
N LYS A 6 18.43 -7.97 4.21
CA LYS A 6 17.83 -8.58 5.39
C LYS A 6 17.43 -7.51 6.43
N LYS A 7 18.33 -6.58 6.76
CA LYS A 7 18.04 -5.47 7.67
C LYS A 7 16.90 -4.56 7.18
N LEU A 8 16.82 -4.29 5.87
CA LEU A 8 15.72 -3.52 5.27
C LEU A 8 14.39 -4.27 5.42
N LEU A 9 14.33 -5.56 5.16
CA LEU A 9 13.13 -6.38 5.31
C LEU A 9 12.71 -6.51 6.79
N GLU A 10 13.66 -6.63 7.70
CA GLU A 10 13.40 -6.60 9.15
C GLU A 10 12.84 -5.24 9.59
N MET A 11 13.39 -4.14 9.06
CA MET A 11 12.94 -2.77 9.36
C MET A 11 11.46 -2.57 9.02
N ILE A 12 10.97 -3.09 7.89
CA ILE A 12 9.58 -2.94 7.45
C ILE A 12 8.64 -3.96 8.08
N ARG A 13 9.15 -4.89 8.88
CA ARG A 13 8.35 -5.95 9.54
C ARG A 13 7.36 -6.61 8.58
N CYS A 14 7.86 -7.37 7.62
CA CYS A 14 7.06 -8.04 6.57
C CYS A 14 5.86 -8.84 7.13
N SER A 15 5.95 -9.37 8.35
CA SER A 15 4.84 -10.07 9.02
C SER A 15 3.55 -9.24 9.13
N HIS A 16 3.64 -7.92 9.20
CA HIS A 16 2.47 -7.04 9.26
C HIS A 16 1.84 -6.74 7.89
N THR A 17 2.51 -7.09 6.79
CA THR A 17 1.93 -6.99 5.43
C THR A 17 0.72 -7.92 5.28
N ILE A 18 0.69 -8.99 6.05
CA ILE A 18 -0.39 -9.99 6.09
C ILE A 18 -1.72 -9.39 6.57
N PHE A 19 -1.71 -8.26 7.31
CA PHE A 19 -2.92 -7.72 7.93
C PHE A 19 -3.91 -7.09 6.94
N ALA A 20 -3.42 -6.40 5.91
CA ALA A 20 -4.29 -5.76 4.91
C ALA A 20 -4.59 -6.70 3.72
N LEU A 21 -3.78 -7.74 3.53
CA LEU A 21 -3.92 -8.68 2.42
C LEU A 21 -5.27 -9.42 2.40
N PRO A 22 -5.83 -9.91 3.52
CA PRO A 22 -7.15 -10.57 3.52
C PRO A 22 -8.26 -9.66 3.01
N PHE A 23 -8.25 -8.36 3.34
CA PHE A 23 -9.24 -7.41 2.85
C PHE A 23 -9.12 -7.16 1.33
N ALA A 24 -7.88 -7.07 0.84
CA ALA A 24 -7.62 -6.96 -0.59
C ALA A 24 -8.09 -8.20 -1.35
N LEU A 25 -7.78 -9.39 -0.84
CA LEU A 25 -8.18 -10.65 -1.47
C LEU A 25 -9.68 -10.88 -1.39
N LEU A 26 -10.33 -10.53 -0.29
CA LEU A 26 -11.79 -10.60 -0.18
C LEU A 26 -12.44 -9.69 -1.21
N ALA A 27 -11.99 -8.44 -1.34
CA ALA A 27 -12.49 -7.53 -2.35
C ALA A 27 -12.26 -8.05 -3.78
N ALA A 28 -11.11 -8.70 -4.04
CA ALA A 28 -10.84 -9.33 -5.33
C ALA A 28 -11.81 -10.48 -5.63
N VAL A 29 -12.02 -11.38 -4.66
CA VAL A 29 -12.98 -12.48 -4.79
C VAL A 29 -14.39 -11.95 -5.05
N MET A 30 -14.81 -10.94 -4.29
CA MET A 30 -16.12 -10.29 -4.50
C MET A 30 -16.20 -9.65 -5.89
N ALA A 31 -15.16 -8.94 -6.34
CA ALA A 31 -15.12 -8.31 -7.66
C ALA A 31 -15.22 -9.32 -8.80
N TRP A 32 -14.71 -10.53 -8.65
CA TRP A 32 -14.84 -11.61 -9.64
C TRP A 32 -16.16 -12.39 -9.53
N SER A 33 -16.82 -12.38 -8.37
CA SER A 33 -18.02 -13.18 -8.10
C SER A 33 -19.32 -12.42 -8.36
N VAL A 34 -19.32 -11.09 -8.30
CA VAL A 34 -20.52 -10.28 -8.52
C VAL A 34 -20.78 -10.14 -10.02
N PRO A 35 -21.98 -10.53 -10.52
CA PRO A 35 -22.35 -10.34 -11.92
C PRO A 35 -22.42 -8.86 -12.29
N ASP A 36 -21.99 -8.55 -13.50
CA ASP A 36 -22.16 -7.26 -14.17
C ASP A 36 -23.31 -7.35 -15.17
N PRO A 37 -23.91 -6.25 -15.66
CA PRO A 37 -24.81 -6.28 -16.80
C PRO A 37 -24.24 -6.96 -18.04
N GLU A 38 -22.91 -6.92 -18.19
CA GLU A 38 -22.16 -7.58 -19.28
C GLU A 38 -21.71 -9.01 -18.93
N GLY A 39 -22.01 -9.51 -17.71
CA GLY A 39 -21.63 -10.83 -17.22
C GLY A 39 -20.63 -10.82 -16.07
N LEU A 40 -20.01 -11.98 -15.77
CA LEU A 40 -19.00 -12.09 -14.74
C LEU A 40 -17.63 -11.61 -15.25
N VAL A 41 -16.93 -10.81 -14.44
CA VAL A 41 -15.52 -10.47 -14.72
C VAL A 41 -14.68 -11.72 -14.51
N SER A 42 -14.09 -12.24 -15.58
CA SER A 42 -13.26 -13.44 -15.51
C SER A 42 -12.03 -13.25 -14.63
N PHE A 43 -11.70 -14.27 -13.84
CA PHE A 43 -10.46 -14.29 -13.09
C PHE A 43 -9.25 -14.21 -14.03
N ARG A 44 -8.31 -13.32 -13.71
CA ARG A 44 -7.04 -13.16 -14.44
C ARG A 44 -5.87 -13.25 -13.46
N TRP A 45 -4.96 -14.20 -13.71
CA TRP A 45 -3.74 -14.35 -12.92
C TRP A 45 -2.92 -13.05 -12.82
N LEU A 46 -2.90 -12.27 -13.89
CA LEU A 46 -2.21 -10.97 -13.91
C LEU A 46 -2.78 -10.00 -12.86
N HIS A 47 -4.10 -9.95 -12.69
CA HIS A 47 -4.74 -9.11 -11.66
C HIS A 47 -4.34 -9.58 -10.26
N PHE A 48 -4.35 -10.90 -10.02
CA PHE A 48 -3.94 -11.46 -8.73
C PHE A 48 -2.49 -11.12 -8.40
N VAL A 49 -1.57 -11.31 -9.34
CA VAL A 49 -0.14 -10.94 -9.19
C VAL A 49 0.01 -9.44 -8.98
N GLY A 50 -0.71 -8.62 -9.77
CA GLY A 50 -0.74 -7.16 -9.61
C GLY A 50 -1.16 -6.72 -8.21
N ILE A 51 -2.20 -7.34 -7.63
CA ILE A 51 -2.64 -7.07 -6.26
C ILE A 51 -1.51 -7.34 -5.26
N LEU A 52 -0.87 -8.51 -5.36
CA LEU A 52 0.22 -8.87 -4.45
C LEU A 52 1.40 -7.89 -4.55
N ILE A 53 1.81 -7.54 -5.76
CA ILE A 53 2.90 -6.58 -6.01
C ILE A 53 2.53 -5.21 -5.46
N CYS A 54 1.31 -4.72 -5.72
CA CYS A 54 0.84 -3.44 -5.19
C CYS A 54 0.82 -3.44 -3.66
N MET A 55 0.33 -4.50 -3.02
CA MET A 55 0.27 -4.60 -1.56
C MET A 55 1.66 -4.58 -0.94
N VAL A 56 2.60 -5.36 -1.48
CA VAL A 56 3.99 -5.40 -0.99
C VAL A 56 4.68 -4.06 -1.23
N GLY A 57 4.56 -3.49 -2.44
CA GLY A 57 5.20 -2.24 -2.82
C GLY A 57 4.72 -1.06 -1.98
N ALA A 58 3.39 -0.82 -1.93
CA ALA A 58 2.80 0.28 -1.19
C ALA A 58 3.14 0.22 0.30
N ARG A 59 3.05 -0.97 0.90
CA ARG A 59 3.34 -1.13 2.32
C ARG A 59 4.82 -0.95 2.63
N SER A 60 5.69 -1.53 1.82
CA SER A 60 7.14 -1.38 1.99
C SER A 60 7.56 0.08 1.89
N ALA A 61 7.04 0.81 0.89
CA ALA A 61 7.28 2.24 0.72
C ALA A 61 6.78 3.04 1.93
N ALA A 62 5.53 2.81 2.38
CA ALA A 62 4.95 3.52 3.51
C ALA A 62 5.73 3.29 4.81
N MET A 63 6.13 2.05 5.09
CA MET A 63 6.90 1.72 6.29
C MET A 63 8.30 2.31 6.27
N ALA A 64 9.00 2.22 5.13
CA ALA A 64 10.33 2.79 4.98
C ALA A 64 10.30 4.32 5.09
N PHE A 65 9.34 4.96 4.45
CA PHE A 65 9.12 6.40 4.55
C PHE A 65 8.83 6.84 5.99
N ASN A 66 7.97 6.09 6.70
CA ASN A 66 7.70 6.35 8.10
C ASN A 66 8.98 6.28 8.97
N ARG A 67 9.90 5.35 8.69
CA ARG A 67 11.19 5.27 9.38
C ARG A 67 12.09 6.45 9.08
N LEU A 68 12.10 6.94 7.83
CA LEU A 68 12.88 8.12 7.44
C LEU A 68 12.38 9.37 8.17
N VAL A 69 11.08 9.59 8.17
CA VAL A 69 10.47 10.75 8.81
C VAL A 69 10.69 10.73 10.31
N ASP A 70 10.56 9.57 10.96
CA ASP A 70 10.64 9.46 12.43
C ASP A 70 12.06 9.30 12.98
N ARG A 71 13.11 9.25 12.15
CA ARG A 71 14.47 8.86 12.57
C ARG A 71 15.00 9.63 13.77
N GLU A 72 14.75 10.93 13.86
CA GLU A 72 15.23 11.80 14.93
C GLU A 72 14.46 11.53 16.22
N ILE A 73 13.13 11.52 16.15
CA ILE A 73 12.24 11.21 17.28
C ILE A 73 12.48 9.78 17.79
N ASP A 74 12.72 8.84 16.89
CA ASP A 74 13.04 7.45 17.24
C ASP A 74 14.39 7.35 17.97
N GLY A 75 15.36 8.21 17.63
CA GLY A 75 16.67 8.27 18.26
C GLY A 75 16.64 8.84 19.68
N GLU A 76 15.75 9.77 19.95
CA GLU A 76 15.56 10.39 21.27
C GLU A 76 14.80 9.48 22.26
N ASN A 77 14.01 8.54 21.75
CA ASN A 77 13.19 7.66 22.58
C ASN A 77 13.93 6.35 22.90
N PRO A 78 14.21 6.04 24.19
CA PRO A 78 14.95 4.83 24.59
C PRO A 78 14.35 3.52 24.05
N ARG A 79 13.01 3.49 23.83
CA ARG A 79 12.30 2.30 23.29
C ARG A 79 12.56 2.08 21.81
N THR A 80 12.88 3.12 21.05
CA THR A 80 13.02 3.08 19.59
C THR A 80 14.42 3.43 19.09
N ALA A 81 15.31 3.91 19.95
CA ALA A 81 16.70 4.24 19.61
C ALA A 81 17.50 3.05 19.05
N GLY A 82 17.14 1.81 19.44
CA GLY A 82 17.74 0.58 18.90
C GLY A 82 17.21 0.15 17.52
N ARG A 83 16.38 0.95 16.84
CA ARG A 83 15.95 0.67 15.47
C ARG A 83 17.08 0.87 14.49
N HIS A 84 17.11 0.11 13.39
CA HIS A 84 18.21 0.06 12.42
C HIS A 84 18.65 1.43 11.89
N LEU A 85 17.76 2.39 11.70
CA LEU A 85 18.11 3.71 11.17
C LEU A 85 18.70 4.65 12.24
N PRO A 86 18.07 4.86 13.42
CA PRO A 86 18.68 5.62 14.52
C PRO A 86 19.98 4.99 15.05
N ALA A 87 20.05 3.67 15.10
CA ALA A 87 21.23 2.93 15.55
C ALA A 87 22.43 2.99 14.57
N GLY A 88 22.23 3.56 13.36
CA GLY A 88 23.27 3.62 12.33
C GLY A 88 23.51 2.32 11.57
N ASP A 89 22.71 1.29 11.78
CA ASP A 89 22.77 0.00 11.08
C ASP A 89 22.46 0.08 9.59
N LEU A 90 21.61 1.04 9.22
CA LEU A 90 21.21 1.35 7.84
C LEU A 90 21.49 2.82 7.56
N SER A 91 22.06 3.11 6.39
CA SER A 91 22.24 4.49 5.93
C SER A 91 20.91 5.09 5.47
N VAL A 92 20.75 6.40 5.65
CA VAL A 92 19.60 7.15 5.14
C VAL A 92 19.44 6.93 3.63
N ALA A 93 20.53 6.97 2.87
CA ALA A 93 20.53 6.74 1.43
C ALA A 93 19.97 5.36 1.05
N SER A 94 20.33 4.31 1.80
CA SER A 94 19.79 2.96 1.55
C SER A 94 18.29 2.89 1.79
N VAL A 95 17.78 3.56 2.84
CA VAL A 95 16.34 3.56 3.14
C VAL A 95 15.58 4.43 2.15
N VAL A 96 16.13 5.56 1.70
CA VAL A 96 15.55 6.39 0.64
C VAL A 96 15.46 5.59 -0.66
N SER A 97 16.56 4.95 -1.09
CA SER A 97 16.57 4.11 -2.29
C SER A 97 15.54 2.98 -2.21
N PHE A 98 15.44 2.33 -1.05
CA PHE A 98 14.43 1.28 -0.84
C PHE A 98 13.00 1.83 -0.90
N THR A 99 12.74 3.03 -0.37
CA THR A 99 11.44 3.70 -0.46
C THR A 99 11.07 3.99 -1.91
N VAL A 100 12.01 4.55 -2.68
CA VAL A 100 11.80 4.84 -4.11
C VAL A 100 11.55 3.57 -4.91
N LEU A 101 12.37 2.54 -4.72
CA LEU A 101 12.20 1.25 -5.42
C LEU A 101 10.87 0.58 -5.06
N SER A 102 10.46 0.63 -3.80
CA SER A 102 9.16 0.09 -3.38
C SER A 102 7.99 0.87 -3.95
N THR A 103 8.12 2.20 -4.08
CA THR A 103 7.11 3.05 -4.74
C THR A 103 7.02 2.73 -6.24
N LEU A 104 8.16 2.57 -6.91
CA LEU A 104 8.19 2.15 -8.31
C LEU A 104 7.59 0.76 -8.50
N LEU A 105 7.89 -0.19 -7.60
CA LEU A 105 7.28 -1.52 -7.61
C LEU A 105 5.75 -1.44 -7.49
N PHE A 106 5.23 -0.57 -6.63
CA PHE A 106 3.80 -0.31 -6.50
C PHE A 106 3.20 0.21 -7.81
N VAL A 107 3.82 1.23 -8.43
CA VAL A 107 3.35 1.80 -9.69
C VAL A 107 3.40 0.76 -10.82
N ILE A 108 4.48 -0.02 -10.92
CA ILE A 108 4.59 -1.12 -11.89
C ILE A 108 3.47 -2.16 -11.66
N GLY A 109 3.17 -2.47 -10.39
CA GLY A 109 2.07 -3.36 -10.02
C GLY A 109 0.71 -2.90 -10.57
N THR A 110 0.47 -1.58 -10.65
CA THR A 110 -0.78 -1.05 -11.23
C THR A 110 -0.89 -1.28 -12.73
N CYS A 111 0.22 -1.44 -13.45
CA CYS A 111 0.21 -1.71 -14.90
C CYS A 111 -0.33 -3.11 -15.24
N PHE A 112 -0.40 -4.03 -14.27
CA PHE A 112 -0.97 -5.36 -14.48
C PHE A 112 -2.50 -5.33 -14.72
N PHE A 113 -3.15 -4.20 -14.44
CA PHE A 113 -4.60 -4.00 -14.63
C PHE A 113 -4.95 -3.37 -15.98
N LEU A 114 -3.97 -3.04 -16.81
CA LEU A 114 -4.22 -2.49 -18.13
C LEU A 114 -5.13 -3.43 -18.96
N PRO A 115 -6.08 -2.88 -19.73
CA PRO A 115 -6.21 -1.48 -20.16
C PRO A 115 -6.93 -0.55 -19.17
N ASN A 116 -7.27 -0.99 -17.95
CA ASN A 116 -7.83 -0.10 -16.93
C ASN A 116 -6.74 0.81 -16.35
N PHE A 117 -6.76 2.09 -16.71
CA PHE A 117 -5.80 3.10 -16.26
C PHE A 117 -6.10 3.66 -14.85
N LEU A 118 -7.26 3.36 -14.27
CA LEU A 118 -7.65 3.89 -12.97
C LEU A 118 -6.66 3.55 -11.84
N PRO A 119 -6.16 2.30 -11.71
CA PRO A 119 -5.18 1.98 -10.68
C PRO A 119 -3.92 2.84 -10.78
N LEU A 120 -3.47 3.13 -12.01
CA LEU A 120 -2.31 3.97 -12.25
C LEU A 120 -2.57 5.42 -11.82
N LEU A 121 -3.71 5.99 -12.18
CA LEU A 121 -4.09 7.36 -11.79
C LEU A 121 -4.27 7.48 -10.28
N VAL A 122 -4.94 6.51 -9.65
CA VAL A 122 -5.21 6.49 -8.20
C VAL A 122 -3.95 6.19 -7.40
N SER A 123 -2.90 5.64 -8.00
CA SER A 123 -1.62 5.36 -7.31
C SER A 123 -1.01 6.60 -6.68
N ILE A 124 -1.12 7.77 -7.32
CA ILE A 124 -0.56 9.04 -6.82
C ILE A 124 -1.25 9.49 -5.52
N PRO A 125 -2.59 9.68 -5.47
CA PRO A 125 -3.27 10.06 -4.24
C PRO A 125 -3.15 8.97 -3.14
N VAL A 126 -3.12 7.69 -3.50
CA VAL A 126 -2.90 6.60 -2.53
C VAL A 126 -1.54 6.75 -1.85
N MET A 127 -0.46 6.94 -2.61
CA MET A 127 0.88 7.17 -2.03
C MET A 127 0.92 8.45 -1.19
N GLY A 128 0.23 9.51 -1.63
CA GLY A 128 0.08 10.75 -0.85
C GLY A 128 -0.56 10.50 0.52
N ILE A 129 -1.64 9.72 0.57
CA ILE A 129 -2.32 9.35 1.82
C ILE A 129 -1.41 8.47 2.70
N LEU A 130 -0.74 7.47 2.13
CA LEU A 130 0.16 6.57 2.87
C LEU A 130 1.35 7.32 3.47
N PHE A 131 1.97 8.22 2.73
CA PHE A 131 3.08 9.04 3.22
C PHE A 131 2.60 10.14 4.18
N GLY A 132 1.44 10.73 3.93
CA GLY A 132 0.80 11.73 4.78
C GLY A 132 0.57 11.23 6.20
N TYR A 133 0.29 9.95 6.39
CA TYR A 133 0.17 9.34 7.71
C TYR A 133 1.39 9.60 8.61
N SER A 134 2.60 9.55 8.05
CA SER A 134 3.84 9.77 8.80
C SER A 134 3.94 11.17 9.43
N TYR A 135 3.27 12.14 8.83
CA TYR A 135 3.19 13.51 9.35
C TYR A 135 1.97 13.74 10.26
N THR A 136 0.79 13.26 9.85
CA THR A 136 -0.47 13.49 10.59
C THR A 136 -0.44 12.99 12.02
N LYS A 137 0.23 11.89 12.29
CA LYS A 137 0.40 11.36 13.66
C LYS A 137 1.15 12.32 14.62
N ARG A 138 1.84 13.34 14.08
CA ARG A 138 2.57 14.33 14.87
C ARG A 138 1.69 15.52 15.29
N PHE A 139 0.64 15.79 14.55
CA PHE A 139 -0.17 17.01 14.70
C PHE A 139 -1.59 16.74 15.21
N THR A 140 -2.06 15.48 15.16
CA THR A 140 -3.45 15.18 15.51
C THR A 140 -3.61 13.82 16.16
N SER A 141 -4.53 13.76 17.15
CA SER A 141 -5.02 12.52 17.73
C SER A 141 -5.85 11.67 16.74
N LEU A 142 -6.28 12.28 15.61
CA LEU A 142 -7.03 11.60 14.54
C LEU A 142 -6.17 10.68 13.67
N ALA A 143 -4.90 10.44 14.03
CA ALA A 143 -4.01 9.53 13.31
C ALA A 143 -4.58 8.12 13.14
N HIS A 144 -5.41 7.64 14.09
CA HIS A 144 -6.09 6.36 13.99
C HIS A 144 -7.13 6.33 12.86
N PHE A 145 -7.87 7.43 12.64
CA PHE A 145 -8.78 7.54 11.51
C PHE A 145 -8.04 7.56 10.17
N TRP A 146 -6.88 8.22 10.12
CA TRP A 146 -6.03 8.21 8.94
C TRP A 146 -5.50 6.81 8.61
N LEU A 147 -5.12 6.06 9.65
CA LEU A 147 -4.73 4.65 9.48
C LEU A 147 -5.90 3.80 8.98
N GLY A 148 -7.11 4.02 9.50
CA GLY A 148 -8.34 3.38 9.04
C GLY A 148 -8.62 3.69 7.57
N LEU A 149 -8.47 4.96 7.15
CA LEU A 149 -8.58 5.37 5.75
C LEU A 149 -7.56 4.63 4.87
N ALA A 150 -6.31 4.57 5.29
CA ALA A 150 -5.25 3.86 4.56
C ALA A 150 -5.56 2.35 4.40
N LEU A 151 -6.14 1.72 5.41
CA LEU A 151 -6.57 0.31 5.33
C LEU A 151 -7.77 0.14 4.40
N MET A 152 -8.74 1.06 4.44
CA MET A 152 -9.92 1.04 3.57
C MET A 152 -9.56 1.22 2.09
N LEU A 153 -8.48 1.94 1.78
CA LEU A 153 -8.01 2.08 0.40
C LEU A 153 -7.66 0.74 -0.25
N SER A 154 -7.20 -0.24 0.52
CA SER A 154 -6.83 -1.56 -0.02
C SER A 154 -7.99 -2.26 -0.74
N PRO A 155 -9.15 -2.56 -0.11
CA PRO A 155 -10.27 -3.18 -0.80
C PRO A 155 -10.89 -2.29 -1.88
N VAL A 156 -10.97 -0.97 -1.66
CA VAL A 156 -11.52 -0.03 -2.64
C VAL A 156 -10.67 0.01 -3.90
N CYS A 157 -9.33 0.11 -3.78
CA CYS A 157 -8.44 0.12 -4.93
C CYS A 157 -8.47 -1.20 -5.70
N VAL A 158 -8.58 -2.34 -5.02
CA VAL A 158 -8.70 -3.66 -5.66
C VAL A 158 -10.00 -3.75 -6.45
N TRP A 159 -11.11 -3.28 -5.89
CA TRP A 159 -12.39 -3.23 -6.59
C TRP A 159 -12.31 -2.37 -7.86
N LEU A 160 -11.80 -1.13 -7.74
CA LEU A 160 -11.60 -0.22 -8.87
C LEU A 160 -10.64 -0.80 -9.93
N ALA A 161 -9.62 -1.54 -9.50
CA ALA A 161 -8.64 -2.14 -10.39
C ALA A 161 -9.25 -3.25 -11.25
N ILE A 162 -10.13 -4.07 -10.69
CA ILE A 162 -10.74 -5.19 -11.39
C ILE A 162 -11.95 -4.73 -12.23
N ARG A 163 -12.80 -3.87 -11.65
CA ARG A 163 -14.10 -3.50 -12.23
C ARG A 163 -14.16 -2.15 -12.92
N GLY A 164 -13.22 -1.24 -12.60
CA GLY A 164 -13.26 0.14 -13.10
C GLY A 164 -14.26 1.02 -12.35
N LEU A 165 -14.32 2.28 -12.76
CA LEU A 165 -15.17 3.30 -12.14
C LEU A 165 -16.63 3.21 -12.61
N VAL A 166 -16.84 2.85 -13.88
CA VAL A 166 -18.16 2.84 -14.52
C VAL A 166 -19.12 1.88 -13.79
N VAL A 167 -18.61 0.71 -13.43
CA VAL A 167 -19.41 -0.30 -12.70
C VAL A 167 -19.76 0.17 -11.30
N LEU A 168 -18.81 0.83 -10.59
CA LEU A 168 -19.08 1.38 -9.27
C LEU A 168 -20.19 2.45 -9.34
N CYS A 169 -20.13 3.35 -10.33
CA CYS A 169 -21.16 4.37 -10.54
C CYS A 169 -22.52 3.74 -10.88
N TYR A 170 -22.54 2.73 -11.74
CA TYR A 170 -23.77 2.01 -12.12
C TYR A 170 -24.40 1.32 -10.90
N GLU A 171 -23.61 0.59 -10.10
CA GLU A 171 -24.08 -0.07 -8.88
C GLU A 171 -24.65 0.93 -7.85
N LEU A 172 -24.03 2.10 -7.71
CA LEU A 172 -24.53 3.15 -6.82
C LEU A 172 -25.85 3.77 -7.32
N ILE A 173 -26.03 3.93 -8.64
CA ILE A 173 -27.22 4.54 -9.22
C ILE A 173 -28.40 3.56 -9.25
N THR A 174 -28.15 2.27 -9.49
CA THR A 174 -29.23 1.28 -9.68
C THR A 174 -29.71 0.62 -8.40
N ARG A 175 -28.95 0.71 -7.30
CA ARG A 175 -29.34 0.14 -6.00
C ARG A 175 -30.04 1.13 -5.06
N TYR A 176 -30.12 2.40 -5.43
CA TYR A 176 -30.82 3.47 -4.71
C TYR A 176 -31.81 4.18 -5.63
#